data_c5d2116cdc0e400a62034a82859d86da
#
_entry.id   c5d2116cdc0e400a62034a82859d86da
#
_cell.length_a   1.000
_cell.length_b   1.000
_cell.length_c   1.000
_cell.angle_alpha   90.00
_cell.angle_beta   90.00
_cell.angle_gamma   90.00
#
_symmetry.space_group_name_H-M   'P 1'
#
loop_
_entity.id
_entity.type
_entity.pdbx_description
1 polymer ?
#
loop_
_entity_poly.entity_id
_entity_poly.type
_entity_poly.pdbx_seq_one_letter_code
_entity_poly.pdbx_strand_id
1 'polypeptide(L)'
;MQDKMEEKIMIAPSIMCISEWHDTKNIFRQLEENGIAMIHADVMDGKFVPNLMLGTESIKHLREVTDIPLDIHMMVEKPEEKLDWFDIQPGEYVSVHAESTRHLQRTLAKIADYGAHPMVALNPATPLCMLEDVLDD
;
A
#
# COMPACT_ATOMS: atom_id res chain seq x y z
N MET A 1 -7.20 -36.74 -1.34
CA MET A 1 -6.76 -35.94 -0.17
C MET A 1 -6.62 -34.52 -0.68
N GLN A 2 -7.59 -33.65 -0.34
CA GLN A 2 -7.45 -32.20 -0.63
C GLN A 2 -6.46 -31.64 0.38
N ASP A 3 -5.28 -31.21 -0.12
CA ASP A 3 -4.39 -30.36 0.66
C ASP A 3 -5.19 -29.10 1.04
N LYS A 4 -5.55 -29.00 2.30
CA LYS A 4 -5.97 -27.71 2.87
C LYS A 4 -4.72 -26.85 2.87
N MET A 5 -4.62 -25.95 1.89
CA MET A 5 -3.70 -24.82 2.01
C MET A 5 -4.06 -24.12 3.32
N GLU A 6 -3.20 -24.22 4.33
CA GLU A 6 -3.31 -23.37 5.52
C GLU A 6 -3.18 -21.93 5.01
N GLU A 7 -4.27 -21.17 5.07
CA GLU A 7 -4.25 -19.74 4.78
C GLU A 7 -3.30 -19.08 5.80
N LYS A 8 -2.12 -18.74 5.35
CA LYS A 8 -1.14 -18.06 6.19
C LYS A 8 -1.61 -16.63 6.43
N ILE A 9 -1.93 -16.30 7.68
CA ILE A 9 -2.25 -14.91 8.07
C ILE A 9 -1.01 -14.06 7.85
N MET A 10 -1.13 -13.00 7.05
CA MET A 10 -0.12 -11.99 6.85
C MET A 10 -0.40 -10.79 7.73
N ILE A 11 0.63 -10.27 8.41
CA ILE A 11 0.53 -9.10 9.27
C ILE A 11 1.27 -7.95 8.60
N ALA A 12 0.58 -6.81 8.47
CA ALA A 12 1.12 -5.56 7.92
C ALA A 12 1.01 -4.44 8.98
N PRO A 13 2.01 -4.28 9.87
CA PRO A 13 1.99 -3.19 10.83
C PRO A 13 2.13 -1.84 10.13
N SER A 14 1.31 -0.87 10.55
CA SER A 14 1.42 0.50 10.05
C SER A 14 2.58 1.25 10.69
N ILE A 15 3.41 1.86 9.86
CA ILE A 15 4.50 2.71 10.33
C ILE A 15 4.03 4.01 10.99
N MET A 16 2.76 4.38 10.86
CA MET A 16 2.17 5.47 11.64
C MET A 16 2.26 5.26 13.15
N CYS A 17 2.37 4.00 13.59
CA CYS A 17 2.51 3.64 14.99
C CYS A 17 3.95 3.78 15.52
N ILE A 18 4.92 4.10 14.66
CA ILE A 18 6.31 4.32 15.08
C ILE A 18 6.43 5.71 15.72
N SER A 19 6.72 5.75 17.01
CA SER A 19 6.95 6.99 17.77
C SER A 19 8.43 7.44 17.75
N GLU A 20 9.35 6.51 17.48
CA GLU A 20 10.80 6.72 17.60
C GLU A 20 11.52 6.56 16.26
N TRP A 21 11.30 7.53 15.36
CA TRP A 21 11.89 7.54 14.02
C TRP A 21 13.43 7.57 13.98
N HIS A 22 14.09 7.90 15.10
CA HIS A 22 15.55 7.89 15.19
C HIS A 22 16.15 6.47 15.27
N ASP A 23 15.36 5.44 15.58
CA ASP A 23 15.80 4.04 15.69
C ASP A 23 15.12 3.12 14.66
N THR A 24 14.79 3.63 13.49
CA THR A 24 14.09 2.89 12.44
C THR A 24 14.80 1.58 12.07
N LYS A 25 16.11 1.57 11.94
CA LYS A 25 16.89 0.37 11.61
C LYS A 25 16.68 -0.77 12.59
N ASN A 26 16.65 -0.47 13.88
CA ASN A 26 16.43 -1.49 14.90
C ASN A 26 14.98 -1.98 14.91
N ILE A 27 14.02 -1.07 14.70
CA ILE A 27 12.59 -1.42 14.60
C ILE A 27 12.37 -2.35 13.43
N PHE A 28 12.83 -2.02 12.22
CA PHE A 28 12.65 -2.85 11.03
C PHE A 28 13.37 -4.19 11.15
N ARG A 29 14.58 -4.23 11.72
CA ARG A 29 15.26 -5.49 12.03
C ARG A 29 14.41 -6.40 12.95
N GLN A 30 13.78 -5.85 13.98
CA GLN A 30 12.89 -6.63 14.85
C GLN A 30 11.65 -7.14 14.09
N LEU A 31 11.08 -6.36 13.17
CA LEU A 31 9.96 -6.79 12.33
C LEU A 31 10.36 -7.94 11.41
N GLU A 32 11.54 -7.87 10.79
CA GLU A 32 12.12 -8.93 9.96
C GLU A 32 12.34 -10.22 10.75
N GLU A 33 12.98 -10.12 11.92
CA GLU A 33 13.25 -11.24 12.83
C GLU A 33 11.96 -11.95 13.30
N ASN A 34 10.85 -11.21 13.39
CA ASN A 34 9.54 -11.75 13.76
C ASN A 34 8.67 -12.17 12.55
N GLY A 35 9.23 -12.16 11.34
CA GLY A 35 8.57 -12.70 10.16
C GLY A 35 7.35 -11.88 9.70
N ILE A 36 7.39 -10.56 9.86
CA ILE A 36 6.35 -9.66 9.36
C ILE A 36 6.32 -9.74 7.83
N ALA A 37 5.13 -9.87 7.26
CA ALA A 37 4.94 -10.13 5.85
C ALA A 37 5.09 -8.87 4.98
N MET A 38 4.65 -7.70 5.46
CA MET A 38 4.70 -6.42 4.75
C MET A 38 4.64 -5.26 5.73
N ILE A 39 5.04 -4.08 5.28
CA ILE A 39 4.98 -2.83 6.06
C ILE A 39 3.90 -1.93 5.46
N HIS A 40 2.89 -1.58 6.26
CA HIS A 40 1.83 -0.68 5.82
C HIS A 40 2.28 0.78 5.91
N ALA A 41 2.21 1.48 4.77
CA ALA A 41 2.67 2.85 4.59
C ALA A 41 1.55 3.74 4.05
N ASP A 42 0.99 4.60 4.90
CA ASP A 42 -0.07 5.52 4.54
C ASP A 42 0.48 6.79 3.88
N VAL A 43 0.09 7.04 2.64
CA VAL A 43 0.42 8.25 1.86
C VAL A 43 -0.80 9.16 1.80
N MET A 44 -0.67 10.39 2.29
CA MET A 44 -1.76 11.36 2.36
C MET A 44 -1.33 12.70 1.76
N ASP A 45 -2.16 13.30 0.90
CA ASP A 45 -1.83 14.52 0.14
C ASP A 45 -2.50 15.80 0.67
N GLY A 46 -3.26 15.72 1.74
CA GLY A 46 -3.97 16.87 2.30
C GLY A 46 -5.18 17.35 1.47
N LYS A 47 -5.56 16.58 0.44
CA LYS A 47 -6.70 16.88 -0.44
C LYS A 47 -7.77 15.80 -0.35
N PHE A 48 -7.42 14.55 -0.65
CA PHE A 48 -8.33 13.42 -0.51
C PHE A 48 -8.68 13.18 0.97
N VAL A 49 -7.70 13.34 1.86
CA VAL A 49 -7.89 13.32 3.32
C VAL A 49 -7.28 14.59 3.93
N PRO A 50 -7.80 15.09 5.07
CA PRO A 50 -7.34 16.35 5.69
C PRO A 50 -6.08 16.14 6.54
N ASN A 51 -5.08 15.44 6.00
CA ASN A 51 -3.80 15.19 6.64
C ASN A 51 -2.70 15.04 5.58
N LEU A 52 -1.44 15.24 5.99
CA LEU A 52 -0.25 15.01 5.18
C LEU A 52 0.57 13.90 5.83
N MET A 53 0.91 12.85 5.06
CA MET A 53 1.68 11.72 5.55
C MET A 53 2.50 11.12 4.41
N LEU A 54 3.72 10.69 4.72
CA LEU A 54 4.67 10.00 3.84
C LEU A 54 4.71 10.48 2.39
N GLY A 55 5.67 11.30 2.08
CA GLY A 55 6.02 11.67 0.71
C GLY A 55 6.93 10.64 0.02
N THR A 56 7.32 10.94 -1.20
CA THR A 56 8.17 10.09 -2.06
C THR A 56 9.49 9.74 -1.40
N GLU A 57 10.15 10.72 -0.75
CA GLU A 57 11.44 10.48 -0.06
C GLU A 57 11.28 9.56 1.15
N SER A 58 10.15 9.64 1.85
CA SER A 58 9.88 8.74 2.98
C SER A 58 9.73 7.29 2.51
N ILE A 59 8.99 7.06 1.44
CA ILE A 59 8.80 5.73 0.83
C ILE A 59 10.14 5.18 0.32
N LYS A 60 10.95 6.01 -0.34
CA LYS A 60 12.30 5.63 -0.77
C LYS A 60 13.19 5.25 0.41
N HIS A 61 13.17 6.05 1.49
CA HIS A 61 13.94 5.77 2.70
C HIS A 61 13.53 4.45 3.37
N LEU A 62 12.23 4.11 3.37
CA LEU A 62 11.78 2.81 3.90
C LEU A 62 12.45 1.65 3.17
N ARG A 63 12.55 1.69 1.85
CA ARG A 63 13.23 0.65 1.05
C ARG A 63 14.74 0.57 1.30
N GLU A 64 15.35 1.64 1.80
CA GLU A 64 16.77 1.65 2.20
C GLU A 64 17.03 0.98 3.56
N VAL A 65 16.01 0.89 4.42
CA VAL A 65 16.15 0.40 5.79
C VAL A 65 15.58 -0.99 6.03
N THR A 66 14.78 -1.53 5.09
CA THR A 66 14.22 -2.89 5.17
C THR A 66 14.01 -3.50 3.80
N ASP A 67 14.12 -4.83 3.72
CA ASP A 67 13.77 -5.65 2.55
C ASP A 67 12.33 -6.18 2.62
N ILE A 68 11.59 -5.87 3.69
CA ILE A 68 10.17 -6.25 3.79
C ILE A 68 9.36 -5.48 2.74
N PRO A 69 8.52 -6.15 1.91
CA PRO A 69 7.70 -5.47 0.93
C PRO A 69 6.81 -4.39 1.53
N LEU A 70 6.64 -3.28 0.85
CA LEU A 70 5.73 -2.23 1.29
C LEU A 70 4.30 -2.53 0.82
N ASP A 71 3.36 -2.21 1.69
CA ASP A 71 1.93 -2.10 1.41
C ASP A 71 1.58 -0.60 1.45
N ILE A 72 1.56 0.02 0.27
CA ILE A 72 1.42 1.47 0.12
C ILE A 72 -0.05 1.82 -0.05
N HIS A 73 -0.64 2.48 0.94
CA HIS A 73 -2.01 2.95 0.91
C HIS A 73 -2.07 4.42 0.46
N MET A 74 -2.54 4.65 -0.76
CA MET A 74 -2.58 5.97 -1.38
C MET A 74 -3.92 6.68 -1.11
N MET A 75 -3.97 7.46 -0.05
CA MET A 75 -5.08 8.38 0.24
C MET A 75 -4.83 9.74 -0.43
N VAL A 76 -4.84 9.74 -1.76
CA VAL A 76 -4.48 10.89 -2.59
C VAL A 76 -5.49 11.09 -3.72
N GLU A 77 -5.73 12.34 -4.11
CA GLU A 77 -6.48 12.62 -5.33
C GLU A 77 -5.71 12.20 -6.59
N LYS A 78 -6.39 11.62 -7.56
CA LYS A 78 -5.85 11.21 -8.86
C LYS A 78 -4.56 10.39 -8.71
N PRO A 79 -4.62 9.22 -8.08
CA PRO A 79 -3.44 8.38 -7.88
C PRO A 79 -2.74 8.02 -9.19
N GLU A 80 -3.47 7.89 -10.31
CA GLU A 80 -2.92 7.60 -11.63
C GLU A 80 -1.88 8.63 -12.12
N GLU A 81 -1.97 9.87 -11.66
CA GLU A 81 -1.01 10.94 -11.98
C GLU A 81 0.23 10.92 -11.05
N LYS A 82 0.17 10.21 -9.93
CA LYS A 82 1.17 10.23 -8.85
C LYS A 82 1.95 8.93 -8.68
N LEU A 83 1.43 7.81 -9.17
CA LEU A 83 2.09 6.50 -9.02
C LEU A 83 3.55 6.53 -9.47
N ASP A 84 3.85 7.17 -10.60
CA ASP A 84 5.22 7.26 -11.14
C ASP A 84 6.19 8.01 -10.21
N TRP A 85 5.68 8.83 -9.29
CA TRP A 85 6.53 9.59 -8.36
C TRP A 85 7.14 8.72 -7.27
N PHE A 86 6.50 7.58 -6.97
CA PHE A 86 6.85 6.70 -5.84
C PHE A 86 7.79 5.56 -6.22
N ASP A 87 8.15 5.43 -7.51
CA ASP A 87 9.05 4.38 -8.00
C ASP A 87 8.62 2.98 -7.48
N ILE A 88 7.35 2.66 -7.72
CA ILE A 88 6.72 1.41 -7.24
C ILE A 88 7.54 0.21 -7.70
N GLN A 89 7.86 -0.70 -6.76
CA GLN A 89 8.71 -1.84 -7.01
C GLN A 89 7.90 -3.14 -7.20
N PRO A 90 8.41 -4.09 -8.00
CA PRO A 90 7.80 -5.41 -8.12
C PRO A 90 7.65 -6.10 -6.76
N GLY A 91 6.47 -6.70 -6.53
CA GLY A 91 6.16 -7.41 -5.29
C GLY A 91 5.63 -6.53 -4.15
N GLU A 92 5.62 -5.21 -4.32
CA GLU A 92 4.92 -4.32 -3.39
C GLU A 92 3.40 -4.43 -3.56
N TYR A 93 2.66 -4.00 -2.56
CA TYR A 93 1.21 -3.88 -2.59
C TYR A 93 0.85 -2.40 -2.67
N VAL A 94 -0.09 -2.03 -3.55
CA VAL A 94 -0.50 -0.63 -3.68
C VAL A 94 -2.02 -0.55 -3.71
N SER A 95 -2.59 0.10 -2.70
CA SER A 95 -4.02 0.36 -2.64
C SER A 95 -4.34 1.80 -3.01
N VAL A 96 -5.38 1.95 -3.85
CA VAL A 96 -5.95 3.25 -4.23
C VAL A 96 -7.44 3.26 -3.89
N HIS A 97 -7.97 4.42 -3.54
CA HIS A 97 -9.39 4.57 -3.27
C HIS A 97 -10.20 4.64 -4.57
N ALA A 98 -11.29 3.87 -4.66
CA ALA A 98 -12.21 3.93 -5.79
C ALA A 98 -12.75 5.35 -6.00
N GLU A 99 -12.93 6.11 -4.93
CA GLU A 99 -13.45 7.47 -4.94
C GLU A 99 -12.42 8.52 -5.41
N SER A 100 -11.14 8.16 -5.46
CA SER A 100 -10.05 9.10 -5.76
C SER A 100 -9.68 9.17 -7.25
N THR A 101 -10.18 8.25 -8.06
CA THR A 101 -9.91 8.17 -9.51
C THR A 101 -11.20 8.08 -10.32
N ARG A 102 -11.15 8.56 -11.57
CA ARG A 102 -12.26 8.40 -12.53
C ARG A 102 -12.15 7.10 -13.34
N HIS A 103 -10.99 6.45 -13.31
CA HIS A 103 -10.67 5.30 -14.14
C HIS A 103 -9.99 4.22 -13.30
N LEU A 104 -10.75 3.65 -12.34
CA LEU A 104 -10.24 2.69 -11.36
C LEU A 104 -9.51 1.51 -12.02
N GLN A 105 -10.15 0.83 -12.98
CA GLN A 105 -9.59 -0.31 -13.70
C GLN A 105 -8.23 0.05 -14.36
N ARG A 106 -8.13 1.19 -15.04
CA ARG A 106 -6.87 1.65 -15.63
C ARG A 106 -5.79 1.93 -14.59
N THR A 107 -6.18 2.46 -13.44
CA THR A 107 -5.24 2.74 -12.34
C THR A 107 -4.70 1.44 -11.77
N LEU A 108 -5.55 0.42 -11.59
CA LEU A 108 -5.15 -0.91 -11.13
C LEU A 108 -4.22 -1.60 -12.14
N ALA A 109 -4.57 -1.56 -13.43
CA ALA A 109 -3.72 -2.08 -14.50
C ALA A 109 -2.31 -1.41 -14.49
N LYS A 110 -2.25 -0.08 -14.29
CA LYS A 110 -0.98 0.63 -14.17
C LYS A 110 -0.14 0.14 -12.98
N ILE A 111 -0.77 -0.16 -11.84
CA ILE A 111 -0.07 -0.74 -10.68
C ILE A 111 0.47 -2.13 -11.03
N ALA A 112 -0.33 -2.97 -11.68
CA ALA A 112 0.09 -4.29 -12.13
C ALA A 112 1.27 -4.23 -13.12
N ASP A 113 1.32 -3.23 -14.00
CA ASP A 113 2.42 -3.02 -14.96
C ASP A 113 3.77 -2.75 -14.28
N TYR A 114 3.80 -2.25 -13.05
CA TYR A 114 5.02 -2.18 -12.24
C TYR A 114 5.46 -3.53 -11.64
N GLY A 115 4.66 -4.59 -11.79
CA GLY A 115 4.86 -5.86 -11.12
C GLY A 115 4.42 -5.86 -9.65
N ALA A 116 3.69 -4.86 -9.24
CA ALA A 116 3.10 -4.73 -7.90
C ALA A 116 1.71 -5.36 -7.84
N HIS A 117 1.20 -5.59 -6.63
CA HIS A 117 -0.13 -6.14 -6.39
C HIS A 117 -1.14 -4.98 -6.25
N PRO A 118 -2.05 -4.79 -7.23
CA PRO A 118 -3.08 -3.76 -7.14
C PRO A 118 -4.12 -4.11 -6.07
N MET A 119 -4.52 -3.13 -5.29
CA MET A 119 -5.58 -3.25 -4.29
C MET A 119 -6.52 -2.05 -4.36
N VAL A 120 -7.76 -2.24 -3.93
CA VAL A 120 -8.76 -1.16 -3.85
C VAL A 120 -9.18 -0.92 -2.41
N ALA A 121 -9.15 0.34 -2.00
CA ALA A 121 -9.74 0.81 -0.76
C ALA A 121 -11.07 1.52 -1.03
N LEU A 122 -12.02 1.36 -0.11
CA LEU A 122 -13.30 2.06 -0.13
C LEU A 122 -13.48 2.89 1.12
N ASN A 123 -14.01 4.08 0.97
CA ASN A 123 -14.51 4.83 2.12
C ASN A 123 -15.71 4.10 2.76
N PRO A 124 -15.93 4.24 4.07
CA PRO A 124 -16.98 3.49 4.78
C PRO A 124 -18.39 3.64 4.20
N ALA A 125 -18.70 4.74 3.53
CA ALA A 125 -19.99 4.98 2.90
C ALA A 125 -20.11 4.48 1.47
N THR A 126 -19.03 3.97 0.87
CA THR A 126 -19.01 3.47 -0.51
C THR A 126 -19.42 2.00 -0.53
N PRO A 127 -20.47 1.63 -1.28
CA PRO A 127 -20.96 0.26 -1.32
C PRO A 127 -20.01 -0.66 -2.11
N LEU A 128 -19.93 -1.95 -1.72
CA LEU A 128 -19.08 -2.96 -2.37
C LEU A 128 -19.41 -3.19 -3.86
N CYS A 129 -20.64 -2.94 -4.28
CA CYS A 129 -21.03 -3.08 -5.70
C CYS A 129 -20.25 -2.16 -6.65
N MET A 130 -19.56 -1.14 -6.13
CA MET A 130 -18.64 -0.31 -6.92
C MET A 130 -17.41 -1.07 -7.44
N LEU A 131 -17.15 -2.26 -6.92
CA LEU A 131 -16.01 -3.09 -7.30
C LEU A 131 -16.37 -4.23 -8.27
N GLU A 132 -17.66 -4.50 -8.52
CA GLU A 132 -18.11 -5.67 -9.31
C GLU A 132 -17.42 -5.76 -10.68
N ASP A 133 -17.20 -4.62 -11.33
CA ASP A 133 -16.61 -4.57 -12.67
C ASP A 133 -15.05 -4.64 -12.68
N VAL A 134 -14.40 -4.66 -11.51
CA VAL A 134 -12.93 -4.62 -11.40
C VAL A 134 -12.33 -5.76 -10.56
N LEU A 135 -13.17 -6.64 -10.00
CA LEU A 135 -12.72 -7.75 -9.13
C LEU A 135 -12.07 -8.91 -9.90
N ASP A 136 -12.35 -9.03 -11.20
CA ASP A 136 -11.86 -10.12 -12.06
C ASP A 136 -10.60 -9.71 -12.85
N ASP A 137 -10.12 -8.48 -12.67
CA ASP A 137 -8.91 -7.93 -13.28
C ASP A 137 -7.71 -8.04 -12.30
#